data_232485ff47df294bc5bb068e5be428e0
#
_entry.id   232485ff47df294bc5bb068e5be428e0
#
_cell.length_a   1.000
_cell.length_b   1.000
_cell.length_c   1.000
_cell.angle_alpha   90.00
_cell.angle_beta   90.00
_cell.angle_gamma   90.00
#
_symmetry.space_group_name_H-M   'P 1'
#
loop_
_entity.id
_entity.type
_entity.pdbx_description
1 polymer ?
#
loop_
_entity_poly.entity_id
_entity_poly.type
_entity_poly.pdbx_seq_one_letter_code
_entity_poly.pdbx_strand_id
1 'polypeptide(L)'
;MESPAPRTVGLMRALHPYLDWPGPIPFAHRGGTSEAPENTLPAFEHAVALGFRYLETDVHLSADGVLMAFHDPDLSRTCGIDGTIADMTADELADVLVDGRAPIPTMSDLLERFPDARFNIDCKSDAAAGPLAALIRRFDAIDRVCLGAFSHARLGKLRTLLGPQVLSCMSPQEVATLRLAGRVTGSAARVAQVPPRYPEPSPDPEPESEPEKCLDGRAQRAHPGTFRVGWA
;
A
#
# COMPACT_ATOMS: atom_id res chain seq x y z
N MET A 1 -15.23 -2.52 35.90
CA MET A 1 -13.88 -1.93 35.79
C MET A 1 -13.62 -1.69 34.31
N GLU A 2 -13.85 -0.47 33.84
CA GLU A 2 -13.53 -0.07 32.49
C GLU A 2 -12.02 0.09 32.35
N SER A 3 -11.44 -0.61 31.38
CA SER A 3 -10.03 -0.47 31.01
C SER A 3 -9.83 0.92 30.40
N PRO A 4 -8.87 1.73 30.84
CA PRO A 4 -8.65 3.05 30.26
C PRO A 4 -8.17 2.89 28.81
N ALA A 5 -8.89 3.51 27.87
CA ALA A 5 -8.46 3.61 26.48
C ALA A 5 -7.06 4.24 26.39
N PRO A 6 -6.16 3.75 25.55
CA PRO A 6 -4.80 4.25 25.51
C PRO A 6 -4.77 5.72 25.08
N ARG A 7 -4.25 6.58 25.96
CA ARG A 7 -4.09 8.04 25.74
C ARG A 7 -3.29 8.43 24.49
N THR A 8 -2.59 7.49 23.88
CA THR A 8 -1.73 7.70 22.72
C THR A 8 -2.49 7.94 21.42
N VAL A 9 -3.71 7.40 21.27
CA VAL A 9 -4.52 7.54 20.05
C VAL A 9 -5.02 8.98 19.88
N GLY A 10 -5.37 9.67 20.97
CA GLY A 10 -5.84 11.06 20.92
C GLY A 10 -4.77 12.08 20.52
N LEU A 11 -3.49 11.80 20.82
CA LEU A 11 -2.39 12.72 20.49
C LEU A 11 -2.00 12.65 19.01
N MET A 12 -2.10 11.47 18.40
CA MET A 12 -1.79 11.27 16.96
C MET A 12 -2.82 11.94 16.05
N ARG A 13 -4.09 11.97 16.46
CA ARG A 13 -5.17 12.65 15.73
C ARG A 13 -4.98 14.16 15.63
N ALA A 14 -4.37 14.79 16.64
CA ALA A 14 -4.08 16.22 16.64
C ALA A 14 -2.89 16.61 15.76
N LEU A 15 -2.11 15.64 15.27
CA LEU A 15 -0.85 15.90 14.57
C LEU A 15 -0.96 15.98 13.05
N HIS A 16 -1.92 15.27 12.43
CA HIS A 16 -2.11 15.27 10.97
C HIS A 16 -3.49 14.76 10.57
N PRO A 17 -4.20 15.40 9.60
CA PRO A 17 -5.53 14.98 9.16
C PRO A 17 -5.61 13.54 8.66
N TYR A 18 -4.55 13.04 8.03
CA TYR A 18 -4.42 11.66 7.59
C TYR A 18 -4.62 10.65 8.73
N LEU A 19 -4.17 10.97 9.94
CA LEU A 19 -4.21 10.06 11.11
C LEU A 19 -5.52 10.18 11.92
N ASP A 20 -6.48 11.00 11.47
CA ASP A 20 -7.78 11.14 12.14
C ASP A 20 -8.66 9.91 11.87
N TRP A 21 -8.49 8.88 12.69
CA TRP A 21 -9.19 7.61 12.65
C TRP A 21 -9.40 7.03 14.06
N PRO A 22 -10.58 6.44 14.36
CA PRO A 22 -10.95 6.03 15.73
C PRO A 22 -10.37 4.69 16.18
N GLY A 23 -9.19 4.29 15.76
CA GLY A 23 -8.61 3.01 16.18
C GLY A 23 -7.45 2.59 15.30
N PRO A 24 -7.12 1.30 15.20
CA PRO A 24 -6.19 0.80 14.21
C PRO A 24 -6.68 1.15 12.80
N ILE A 25 -5.78 1.67 11.97
CA ILE A 25 -6.11 2.06 10.60
C ILE A 25 -6.04 0.82 9.70
N PRO A 26 -7.15 0.36 9.11
CA PRO A 26 -7.14 -0.73 8.17
C PRO A 26 -6.74 -0.21 6.79
N PHE A 27 -5.73 -0.82 6.16
CA PHE A 27 -5.30 -0.49 4.80
C PHE A 27 -5.74 -1.56 3.82
N ALA A 28 -6.29 -1.16 2.69
CA ALA A 28 -6.44 -2.03 1.53
C ALA A 28 -5.12 -2.03 0.75
N HIS A 29 -4.25 -3.01 1.03
CA HIS A 29 -2.95 -3.17 0.40
C HIS A 29 -3.13 -3.47 -1.09
N ARG A 30 -2.61 -2.59 -1.97
CA ARG A 30 -2.79 -2.62 -3.44
C ARG A 30 -4.27 -2.69 -3.88
N GLY A 31 -5.18 -2.12 -3.07
CA GLY A 31 -6.63 -2.21 -3.29
C GLY A 31 -7.27 -3.51 -2.81
N GLY A 32 -6.50 -4.49 -2.33
CA GLY A 32 -6.95 -5.85 -2.04
C GLY A 32 -6.86 -6.76 -3.27
N THR A 33 -6.59 -8.06 -3.06
CA THR A 33 -6.26 -9.00 -4.14
C THR A 33 -7.22 -10.17 -4.23
N SER A 34 -8.30 -10.20 -3.44
CA SER A 34 -9.23 -11.33 -3.40
C SER A 34 -10.23 -11.34 -4.56
N GLU A 35 -10.72 -10.19 -4.98
CA GLU A 35 -11.81 -10.07 -5.96
C GLU A 35 -11.36 -9.46 -7.29
N ALA A 36 -10.32 -8.64 -7.27
CA ALA A 36 -9.77 -7.97 -8.44
C ALA A 36 -8.23 -7.98 -8.40
N PRO A 37 -7.56 -7.82 -9.55
CA PRO A 37 -6.10 -7.76 -9.60
C PRO A 37 -5.54 -6.59 -8.79
N GLU A 38 -4.38 -6.80 -8.17
CA GLU A 38 -3.69 -5.77 -7.37
C GLU A 38 -3.44 -4.47 -8.15
N ASN A 39 -3.46 -3.32 -7.47
CA ASN A 39 -3.19 -1.99 -8.01
C ASN A 39 -4.07 -1.60 -9.21
N THR A 40 -5.29 -2.14 -9.33
CA THR A 40 -6.24 -1.78 -10.40
C THR A 40 -7.45 -1.01 -9.88
N LEU A 41 -8.09 -0.20 -10.73
CA LEU A 41 -9.31 0.52 -10.35
C LEU A 41 -10.39 -0.40 -9.76
N PRO A 42 -10.72 -1.56 -10.34
CA PRO A 42 -11.69 -2.49 -9.74
C PRO A 42 -11.33 -2.95 -8.33
N ALA A 43 -10.04 -3.17 -8.03
CA ALA A 43 -9.60 -3.54 -6.68
C ALA A 43 -9.85 -2.42 -5.67
N PHE A 44 -9.51 -1.19 -6.02
CA PHE A 44 -9.76 -0.03 -5.16
C PHE A 44 -11.25 0.28 -5.00
N GLU A 45 -12.04 0.14 -6.07
CA GLU A 45 -13.50 0.29 -6.02
C GLU A 45 -14.13 -0.74 -5.07
N HIS A 46 -13.70 -1.99 -5.14
CA HIS A 46 -14.14 -3.05 -4.24
C HIS A 46 -13.79 -2.72 -2.78
N ALA A 47 -12.54 -2.30 -2.51
CA ALA A 47 -12.12 -1.91 -1.17
C ALA A 47 -12.96 -0.76 -0.60
N VAL A 48 -13.23 0.26 -1.40
CA VAL A 48 -14.07 1.41 -0.99
C VAL A 48 -15.51 0.96 -0.73
N ALA A 49 -16.07 0.06 -1.56
CA ALA A 49 -17.40 -0.51 -1.36
C ALA A 49 -17.50 -1.32 -0.06
N LEU A 50 -16.41 -1.98 0.37
CA LEU A 50 -16.31 -2.64 1.68
C LEU A 50 -16.15 -1.66 2.86
N GLY A 51 -16.02 -0.36 2.60
CA GLY A 51 -15.89 0.67 3.63
C GLY A 51 -14.45 1.06 3.97
N PHE A 52 -13.43 0.56 3.27
CA PHE A 52 -12.07 1.03 3.46
C PHE A 52 -11.95 2.50 3.06
N ARG A 53 -11.25 3.27 3.89
CA ARG A 53 -10.92 4.68 3.65
C ARG A 53 -9.43 4.89 3.41
N TYR A 54 -8.62 3.91 3.72
CA TYR A 54 -7.19 3.93 3.55
C TYR A 54 -6.81 2.88 2.50
N LEU A 55 -6.27 3.38 1.40
CA LEU A 55 -5.82 2.61 0.26
C LEU A 55 -4.29 2.67 0.21
N GLU A 56 -3.67 1.55 -0.08
CA GLU A 56 -2.23 1.51 -0.27
C GLU A 56 -1.94 1.16 -1.71
N THR A 57 -0.91 1.80 -2.29
CA THR A 57 -0.49 1.61 -3.67
C THR A 57 0.99 1.90 -3.84
N ASP A 58 1.53 1.39 -4.92
CA ASP A 58 2.92 1.56 -5.35
C ASP A 58 2.97 2.41 -6.62
N VAL A 59 4.02 3.21 -6.81
CA VAL A 59 4.15 4.00 -8.04
C VAL A 59 5.50 3.85 -8.70
N HIS A 60 5.46 3.60 -10.01
CA HIS A 60 6.56 3.69 -10.93
C HIS A 60 6.33 4.83 -11.95
N LEU A 61 7.40 5.25 -12.64
CA LEU A 61 7.33 6.24 -13.70
C LEU A 61 7.43 5.54 -15.05
N SER A 62 6.50 5.83 -15.97
CA SER A 62 6.54 5.39 -17.37
C SER A 62 7.64 6.12 -18.16
N ALA A 63 7.93 5.66 -19.39
CA ALA A 63 8.92 6.26 -20.26
C ALA A 63 8.64 7.73 -20.59
N ASP A 64 7.37 8.09 -20.68
CA ASP A 64 6.87 9.46 -20.97
C ASP A 64 6.57 10.28 -19.71
N GLY A 65 6.93 9.79 -18.52
CA GLY A 65 6.88 10.53 -17.27
C GLY A 65 5.53 10.54 -16.55
N VAL A 66 4.67 9.58 -16.82
CA VAL A 66 3.40 9.38 -16.12
C VAL A 66 3.61 8.42 -14.95
N LEU A 67 2.97 8.71 -13.81
CA LEU A 67 3.00 7.83 -12.62
C LEU A 67 1.96 6.73 -12.78
N MET A 68 2.43 5.49 -12.88
CA MET A 68 1.61 4.29 -12.96
C MET A 68 1.49 3.63 -11.59
N ALA A 69 0.28 3.19 -11.24
CA ALA A 69 0.05 2.43 -10.01
C ALA A 69 0.39 0.96 -10.26
N PHE A 70 1.58 0.54 -9.84
CA PHE A 70 2.09 -0.81 -10.09
C PHE A 70 3.22 -1.14 -9.12
N HIS A 71 3.29 -2.42 -8.68
CA HIS A 71 4.25 -2.79 -7.64
C HIS A 71 5.65 -3.11 -8.18
N ASP A 72 5.73 -4.02 -9.16
CA ASP A 72 7.01 -4.52 -9.68
C ASP A 72 7.60 -3.57 -10.72
N PRO A 73 8.91 -3.54 -10.92
CA PRO A 73 9.49 -2.78 -12.02
C PRO A 73 9.16 -3.39 -13.38
N ASP A 74 8.92 -4.71 -13.45
CA ASP A 74 8.63 -5.48 -14.65
C ASP A 74 7.18 -6.01 -14.67
N LEU A 75 6.70 -6.38 -15.86
CA LEU A 75 5.32 -6.79 -16.13
C LEU A 75 5.11 -8.31 -16.06
N SER A 76 6.15 -9.09 -15.79
CA SER A 76 6.12 -10.54 -15.95
C SER A 76 5.20 -11.24 -14.95
N ARG A 77 5.26 -10.86 -13.66
CA ARG A 77 4.53 -11.54 -12.59
C ARG A 77 3.00 -11.42 -12.71
N THR A 78 2.50 -10.24 -12.97
CA THR A 78 1.06 -9.97 -12.94
C THR A 78 0.45 -9.75 -14.32
N CYS A 79 1.26 -9.42 -15.33
CA CYS A 79 0.77 -9.21 -16.69
C CYS A 79 1.18 -10.34 -17.66
N GLY A 80 2.15 -11.19 -17.27
CA GLY A 80 2.60 -12.32 -18.08
C GLY A 80 3.32 -11.95 -19.38
N ILE A 81 3.84 -10.72 -19.47
CA ILE A 81 4.59 -10.22 -20.64
C ILE A 81 5.96 -9.72 -20.22
N ASP A 82 6.91 -9.74 -21.17
CA ASP A 82 8.22 -9.13 -20.99
C ASP A 82 8.11 -7.61 -21.12
N GLY A 83 8.89 -6.86 -20.34
CA GLY A 83 8.95 -5.42 -20.37
C GLY A 83 9.00 -4.81 -18.98
N THR A 84 9.31 -3.51 -18.91
CA THR A 84 9.32 -2.75 -17.66
C THR A 84 8.43 -1.53 -17.77
N ILE A 85 7.89 -1.07 -16.64
CA ILE A 85 7.09 0.17 -16.58
C ILE A 85 7.89 1.36 -17.13
N ALA A 86 9.19 1.42 -16.84
CA ALA A 86 10.04 2.55 -17.23
C ALA A 86 10.37 2.62 -18.73
N ASP A 87 10.22 1.52 -19.46
CA ASP A 87 10.53 1.43 -20.90
C ASP A 87 9.31 1.64 -21.81
N MET A 88 8.10 1.71 -21.23
CA MET A 88 6.84 1.86 -21.96
C MET A 88 6.19 3.19 -21.63
N THR A 89 5.49 3.76 -22.62
CA THR A 89 4.64 4.95 -22.43
C THR A 89 3.36 4.61 -21.65
N ALA A 90 2.72 5.61 -21.07
CA ALA A 90 1.44 5.41 -20.37
C ALA A 90 0.36 4.87 -21.31
N ASP A 91 0.33 5.29 -22.58
CA ASP A 91 -0.62 4.79 -23.58
C ASP A 91 -0.39 3.30 -23.88
N GLU A 92 0.86 2.86 -24.00
CA GLU A 92 1.19 1.44 -24.17
C GLU A 92 0.83 0.61 -22.93
N LEU A 93 1.05 1.16 -21.74
CA LEU A 93 0.71 0.50 -20.47
C LEU A 93 -0.81 0.43 -20.23
N ALA A 94 -1.60 1.34 -20.79
CA ALA A 94 -3.06 1.32 -20.69
C ALA A 94 -3.70 0.10 -21.39
N ASP A 95 -3.01 -0.48 -22.37
CA ASP A 95 -3.45 -1.71 -23.05
C ASP A 95 -2.97 -2.99 -22.35
N VAL A 96 -2.11 -2.88 -21.34
CA VAL A 96 -1.60 -4.02 -20.55
C VAL A 96 -2.58 -4.36 -19.43
N LEU A 97 -3.00 -5.62 -19.39
CA LEU A 97 -3.94 -6.11 -18.38
C LEU A 97 -3.23 -6.85 -17.25
N VAL A 98 -3.48 -6.42 -16.03
CA VAL A 98 -3.08 -7.12 -14.80
C VAL A 98 -3.96 -8.37 -14.67
N ASP A 99 -3.34 -9.56 -14.57
CA ASP A 99 -4.00 -10.87 -14.53
C ASP A 99 -4.98 -11.09 -15.71
N GLY A 100 -4.74 -10.42 -16.86
CA GLY A 100 -5.64 -10.47 -18.02
C GLY A 100 -7.04 -9.87 -17.79
N ARG A 101 -7.25 -9.07 -16.73
CA ARG A 101 -8.58 -8.64 -16.26
C ARG A 101 -8.78 -7.13 -16.24
N ALA A 102 -7.78 -6.35 -15.86
CA ALA A 102 -7.94 -4.91 -15.69
C ALA A 102 -6.66 -4.14 -16.08
N PRO A 103 -6.79 -2.95 -16.71
CA PRO A 103 -5.64 -2.16 -17.11
C PRO A 103 -4.89 -1.59 -15.90
N ILE A 104 -3.61 -1.23 -16.11
CA ILE A 104 -2.79 -0.53 -15.14
C ILE A 104 -3.24 0.93 -15.06
N PRO A 105 -3.76 1.42 -13.92
CA PRO A 105 -4.20 2.80 -13.81
C PRO A 105 -3.02 3.75 -13.59
N THR A 106 -3.22 5.01 -13.92
CA THR A 106 -2.31 6.07 -13.47
C THR A 106 -2.60 6.44 -12.00
N MET A 107 -1.62 7.00 -11.31
CA MET A 107 -1.84 7.56 -9.97
C MET A 107 -2.81 8.76 -10.00
N SER A 108 -2.90 9.46 -11.14
CA SER A 108 -3.89 10.51 -11.39
C SER A 108 -5.32 9.96 -11.31
N ASP A 109 -5.57 8.84 -11.99
CA ASP A 109 -6.89 8.20 -12.02
C ASP A 109 -7.33 7.81 -10.61
N LEU A 110 -6.40 7.28 -9.80
CA LEU A 110 -6.69 6.94 -8.41
C LEU A 110 -7.06 8.16 -7.56
N LEU A 111 -6.29 9.24 -7.68
CA LEU A 111 -6.57 10.46 -6.91
C LEU A 111 -7.87 11.14 -7.32
N GLU A 112 -8.23 11.08 -8.61
CA GLU A 112 -9.50 11.62 -9.15
C GLU A 112 -10.70 10.74 -8.77
N ARG A 113 -10.55 9.42 -8.92
CA ARG A 113 -11.64 8.47 -8.69
C ARG A 113 -12.02 8.36 -7.21
N PHE A 114 -11.05 8.53 -6.31
CA PHE A 114 -11.24 8.36 -4.86
C PHE A 114 -10.86 9.63 -4.09
N PRO A 115 -11.60 10.75 -4.26
CA PRO A 115 -11.24 12.04 -3.64
C PRO A 115 -11.27 12.00 -2.10
N ASP A 116 -12.12 11.16 -1.51
CA ASP A 116 -12.28 11.03 -0.06
C ASP A 116 -11.36 9.97 0.55
N ALA A 117 -10.64 9.18 -0.26
CA ALA A 117 -9.72 8.18 0.22
C ALA A 117 -8.40 8.79 0.67
N ARG A 118 -7.78 8.16 1.67
CA ARG A 118 -6.42 8.44 2.13
C ARG A 118 -5.48 7.40 1.55
N PHE A 119 -4.43 7.86 0.89
CA PHE A 119 -3.50 6.98 0.19
C PHE A 119 -2.19 6.83 0.95
N ASN A 120 -1.72 5.59 1.14
CA ASN A 120 -0.34 5.29 1.43
C ASN A 120 0.36 4.96 0.11
N ILE A 121 1.33 5.77 -0.30
CA ILE A 121 1.95 5.66 -1.62
C ILE A 121 3.41 5.30 -1.46
N ASP A 122 3.80 4.07 -1.87
CA ASP A 122 5.20 3.66 -1.93
C ASP A 122 5.85 4.09 -3.26
N CYS A 123 6.82 5.00 -3.17
CA CYS A 123 7.57 5.48 -4.33
C CYS A 123 8.69 4.50 -4.67
N LYS A 124 8.55 3.76 -5.77
CA LYS A 124 9.45 2.65 -6.14
C LYS A 124 10.75 3.09 -6.83
N SER A 125 10.77 4.25 -7.52
CA SER A 125 11.95 4.72 -8.25
C SER A 125 12.36 6.15 -7.91
N ASP A 126 13.64 6.48 -8.06
CA ASP A 126 14.15 7.84 -7.78
C ASP A 126 13.64 8.86 -8.80
N ALA A 127 13.33 8.40 -10.03
CA ALA A 127 12.76 9.19 -11.09
C ALA A 127 11.31 9.59 -10.76
N ALA A 128 10.53 8.72 -10.09
CA ALA A 128 9.15 8.99 -9.72
C ALA A 128 8.98 10.05 -8.61
N ALA A 129 10.02 10.32 -7.80
CA ALA A 129 9.89 11.19 -6.63
C ALA A 129 9.48 12.63 -6.97
N GLY A 130 10.07 13.22 -8.03
CA GLY A 130 9.71 14.58 -8.49
C GLY A 130 8.29 14.66 -9.03
N PRO A 131 7.93 13.83 -10.04
CA PRO A 131 6.58 13.74 -10.56
C PRO A 131 5.52 13.45 -9.48
N LEU A 132 5.79 12.56 -8.51
CA LEU A 132 4.87 12.29 -7.40
C LEU A 132 4.63 13.53 -6.54
N ALA A 133 5.68 14.26 -6.18
CA ALA A 133 5.53 15.50 -5.42
C ALA A 133 4.73 16.56 -6.19
N ALA A 134 4.93 16.67 -7.50
CA ALA A 134 4.16 17.58 -8.36
C ALA A 134 2.69 17.17 -8.44
N LEU A 135 2.42 15.88 -8.57
CA LEU A 135 1.06 15.34 -8.63
C LEU A 135 0.29 15.60 -7.33
N ILE A 136 0.91 15.33 -6.18
CA ILE A 136 0.30 15.58 -4.85
C ILE A 136 -0.10 17.03 -4.69
N ARG A 137 0.75 17.96 -5.13
CA ARG A 137 0.44 19.40 -5.10
C ARG A 137 -0.70 19.76 -6.04
N ARG A 138 -0.69 19.23 -7.28
CA ARG A 138 -1.74 19.48 -8.28
C ARG A 138 -3.13 19.09 -7.79
N PHE A 139 -3.21 17.98 -7.03
CA PHE A 139 -4.45 17.46 -6.46
C PHE A 139 -4.78 18.01 -5.07
N ASP A 140 -3.95 18.91 -4.53
CA ASP A 140 -4.06 19.38 -3.13
C ASP A 140 -4.23 18.22 -2.13
N ALA A 141 -3.47 17.15 -2.37
CA ALA A 141 -3.65 15.86 -1.69
C ALA A 141 -2.77 15.68 -0.44
N ILE A 142 -2.08 16.72 0.02
CA ILE A 142 -1.06 16.61 1.08
C ILE A 142 -1.61 16.06 2.39
N ASP A 143 -2.84 16.43 2.73
CA ASP A 143 -3.52 16.03 3.96
C ASP A 143 -4.12 14.61 3.89
N ARG A 144 -4.15 14.02 2.71
CA ARG A 144 -4.72 12.68 2.48
C ARG A 144 -3.73 11.67 1.92
N VAL A 145 -2.41 11.99 1.95
CA VAL A 145 -1.36 11.06 1.56
C VAL A 145 -0.38 10.79 2.68
N CYS A 146 0.13 9.56 2.73
CA CYS A 146 1.30 9.16 3.51
C CYS A 146 2.29 8.53 2.55
N LEU A 147 3.55 8.96 2.59
CA LEU A 147 4.55 8.52 1.63
C LEU A 147 5.47 7.46 2.21
N GLY A 148 5.68 6.39 1.46
CA GLY A 148 6.64 5.33 1.70
C GLY A 148 7.76 5.34 0.65
N ALA A 149 8.91 4.84 1.03
CA ALA A 149 9.97 4.39 0.12
C ALA A 149 10.98 3.53 0.88
N PHE A 150 11.44 2.46 0.27
CA PHE A 150 12.54 1.65 0.83
C PHE A 150 13.87 2.39 0.81
N SER A 151 14.07 3.32 -0.12
CA SER A 151 15.25 4.19 -0.17
C SER A 151 15.12 5.37 0.79
N HIS A 152 16.02 5.46 1.78
CA HIS A 152 16.08 6.60 2.71
C HIS A 152 16.31 7.93 1.98
N ALA A 153 17.16 7.93 0.96
CA ALA A 153 17.44 9.11 0.16
C ALA A 153 16.22 9.59 -0.62
N ARG A 154 15.48 8.65 -1.24
CA ARG A 154 14.23 8.93 -1.97
C ARG A 154 13.17 9.53 -1.07
N LEU A 155 12.97 8.94 0.11
CA LEU A 155 12.04 9.46 1.10
C LEU A 155 12.44 10.85 1.58
N GLY A 156 13.73 11.08 1.83
CA GLY A 156 14.28 12.40 2.15
C GLY A 156 14.02 13.44 1.05
N LYS A 157 14.19 13.05 -0.24
CA LYS A 157 13.88 13.91 -1.39
C LYS A 157 12.40 14.29 -1.42
N LEU A 158 11.49 13.34 -1.23
CA LEU A 158 10.04 13.59 -1.17
C LEU A 158 9.66 14.55 -0.04
N ARG A 159 10.20 14.34 1.16
CA ARG A 159 10.01 15.26 2.31
C ARG A 159 10.52 16.68 2.01
N THR A 160 11.67 16.79 1.35
CA THR A 160 12.23 18.10 0.96
C THR A 160 11.34 18.78 -0.07
N LEU A 161 10.86 18.05 -1.07
CA LEU A 161 10.00 18.58 -2.12
C LEU A 161 8.65 19.05 -1.58
N LEU A 162 8.02 18.31 -0.67
CA LEU A 162 6.66 18.56 -0.20
C LEU A 162 6.60 19.41 1.07
N GLY A 163 7.71 19.51 1.79
CA GLY A 163 7.79 20.29 3.02
C GLY A 163 7.39 19.53 4.29
N PRO A 164 7.40 20.20 5.46
CA PRO A 164 7.22 19.53 6.75
C PRO A 164 5.81 19.05 7.05
N GLN A 165 4.84 19.50 6.27
CA GLN A 165 3.43 19.08 6.41
C GLN A 165 3.14 17.71 5.83
N VAL A 166 4.00 17.15 4.95
CA VAL A 166 3.72 15.83 4.39
C VAL A 166 3.93 14.73 5.41
N LEU A 167 2.95 13.84 5.51
CA LEU A 167 3.10 12.64 6.31
C LEU A 167 3.96 11.62 5.56
N SER A 168 4.85 10.95 6.27
CA SER A 168 5.64 9.88 5.68
C SER A 168 5.89 8.74 6.67
N CYS A 169 6.09 7.55 6.12
CA CYS A 169 6.60 6.40 6.83
C CYS A 169 8.07 6.59 7.22
N MET A 170 8.53 5.80 8.16
CA MET A 170 9.96 5.63 8.43
C MET A 170 10.60 4.81 7.31
N SER A 171 11.77 5.21 6.85
CA SER A 171 12.61 4.35 6.03
C SER A 171 13.13 3.15 6.83
N PRO A 172 13.59 2.06 6.19
CA PRO A 172 14.22 0.94 6.88
C PRO A 172 15.37 1.36 7.80
N GLN A 173 16.16 2.37 7.40
CA GLN A 173 17.25 2.90 8.21
C GLN A 173 16.75 3.62 9.47
N GLU A 174 15.65 4.38 9.36
CA GLU A 174 15.03 5.05 10.51
C GLU A 174 14.42 4.02 11.48
N VAL A 175 13.76 2.98 10.95
CA VAL A 175 13.24 1.87 11.77
C VAL A 175 14.38 1.14 12.50
N ALA A 176 15.48 0.82 11.81
CA ALA A 176 16.64 0.20 12.42
C ALA A 176 17.25 1.09 13.53
N THR A 177 17.37 2.39 13.27
CA THR A 177 17.86 3.37 14.25
C THR A 177 16.94 3.44 15.47
N LEU A 178 15.62 3.47 15.27
CA LEU A 178 14.65 3.45 16.35
C LEU A 178 14.80 2.20 17.22
N ARG A 179 14.97 1.03 16.59
CA ARG A 179 15.14 -0.24 17.32
C ARG A 179 16.43 -0.32 18.13
N LEU A 180 17.53 0.23 17.61
CA LEU A 180 18.85 0.16 18.23
C LEU A 180 19.08 1.26 19.26
N ALA A 181 18.66 2.49 18.98
CA ALA A 181 18.90 3.67 19.80
C ALA A 181 17.68 4.13 20.62
N GLY A 182 16.54 3.48 20.47
CA GLY A 182 15.28 3.85 21.15
C GLY A 182 14.67 5.18 20.71
N ARG A 183 15.32 5.89 19.78
CA ARG A 183 14.87 7.20 19.27
C ARG A 183 15.39 7.44 17.85
N VAL A 184 14.64 8.21 17.08
CA VAL A 184 15.08 8.78 15.80
C VAL A 184 15.13 10.28 15.94
N THR A 185 16.30 10.88 15.75
CA THR A 185 16.50 12.33 15.81
C THR A 185 16.51 12.90 14.40
N GLY A 186 15.89 14.08 14.22
CA GLY A 186 15.87 14.77 12.93
C GLY A 186 14.97 14.16 11.84
N SER A 187 14.20 13.12 12.17
CA SER A 187 13.26 12.53 11.22
C SER A 187 11.93 13.29 11.21
N ALA A 188 11.39 13.55 10.01
CA ALA A 188 10.03 14.01 9.79
C ALA A 188 9.01 12.85 9.75
N ALA A 189 9.47 11.61 9.88
CA ALA A 189 8.59 10.43 9.86
C ALA A 189 7.63 10.42 11.06
N ARG A 190 6.38 10.08 10.81
CA ARG A 190 5.33 9.96 11.82
C ARG A 190 4.75 8.55 11.91
N VAL A 191 5.01 7.71 10.91
CA VAL A 191 4.43 6.36 10.78
C VAL A 191 5.58 5.36 10.60
N ALA A 192 5.52 4.25 11.34
CA ALA A 192 6.39 3.10 11.13
C ALA A 192 5.56 1.95 10.58
N GLN A 193 5.89 1.49 9.38
CA GLN A 193 5.37 0.23 8.86
C GLN A 193 6.33 -0.87 9.32
N VAL A 194 5.86 -1.71 10.20
CA VAL A 194 6.66 -2.82 10.74
C VAL A 194 5.92 -4.10 10.36
N PRO A 195 6.56 -5.04 9.64
CA PRO A 195 5.94 -6.31 9.33
C PRO A 195 5.59 -7.03 10.63
N PRO A 196 4.44 -7.72 10.70
CA PRO A 196 4.14 -8.59 11.83
C PRO A 196 5.25 -9.64 11.94
N ARG A 197 5.58 -10.04 13.18
CA ARG A 197 6.47 -11.18 13.34
C ARG A 197 5.82 -12.35 12.63
N TYR A 198 6.49 -12.94 11.67
CA TYR A 198 6.08 -14.22 11.11
C TYR A 198 6.07 -15.21 12.28
N PRO A 199 4.98 -15.97 12.50
CA PRO A 199 5.08 -17.17 13.31
C PRO A 199 6.22 -18.00 12.73
N GLU A 200 7.04 -18.61 13.57
CA GLU A 200 8.03 -19.57 13.11
C GLU A 200 7.35 -20.54 12.13
N PRO A 201 8.01 -20.94 11.03
CA PRO A 201 7.43 -21.92 10.13
C PRO A 201 6.94 -23.09 10.98
N SER A 202 5.65 -23.40 10.90
CA SER A 202 5.12 -24.60 11.51
C SER A 202 5.98 -25.77 11.05
N PRO A 203 6.35 -26.70 11.91
CA PRO A 203 7.04 -27.91 11.48
C PRO A 203 6.26 -28.51 10.31
N ASP A 204 6.99 -29.00 9.33
CA ASP A 204 6.44 -29.57 8.09
C ASP A 204 5.16 -30.36 8.36
N PRO A 205 4.09 -30.19 7.57
CA PRO A 205 2.90 -30.98 7.75
C PRO A 205 3.27 -32.45 7.67
N GLU A 206 2.85 -33.21 8.69
CA GLU A 206 2.96 -34.67 8.61
C GLU A 206 2.32 -35.15 7.30
N PRO A 207 2.88 -36.17 6.64
CA PRO A 207 2.36 -36.65 5.36
C PRO A 207 0.88 -37.02 5.54
N GLU A 208 0.05 -36.43 4.69
CA GLU A 208 -1.40 -36.64 4.69
C GLU A 208 -1.69 -38.14 4.64
N SER A 209 -2.32 -38.67 5.69
CA SER A 209 -2.99 -39.96 5.64
C SER A 209 -4.13 -39.89 4.62
N GLU A 210 -4.19 -40.89 3.75
CA GLU A 210 -5.18 -41.01 2.65
C GLU A 210 -6.63 -40.67 3.10
N PRO A 211 -7.41 -40.01 2.24
CA PRO A 211 -8.75 -39.58 2.60
C PRO A 211 -9.70 -40.81 2.66
N GLU A 212 -10.20 -41.10 3.85
CA GLU A 212 -11.39 -41.93 4.01
C GLU A 212 -12.58 -41.26 3.28
N LYS A 213 -13.21 -42.00 2.37
CA LYS A 213 -14.46 -41.63 1.71
C LYS A 213 -15.57 -41.44 2.73
N CYS A 214 -15.98 -40.20 2.97
CA CYS A 214 -17.26 -39.91 3.63
C CYS A 214 -18.24 -39.33 2.65
N LEU A 215 -19.23 -40.12 2.31
CA LEU A 215 -20.52 -39.69 1.77
C LEU A 215 -21.26 -38.98 2.92
N ASP A 216 -21.56 -37.69 2.83
CA ASP A 216 -22.87 -37.14 3.09
C ASP A 216 -22.96 -35.63 2.83
N GLY A 217 -24.00 -35.25 2.11
CA GLY A 217 -24.25 -33.86 1.77
C GLY A 217 -24.85 -33.09 2.94
N ARG A 218 -24.20 -32.01 3.31
CA ARG A 218 -24.85 -30.83 3.93
C ARG A 218 -24.03 -29.56 3.64
N ALA A 219 -24.70 -28.59 3.04
CA ALA A 219 -24.20 -27.26 2.80
C ALA A 219 -23.76 -26.59 4.11
N GLN A 220 -22.48 -26.23 4.21
CA GLN A 220 -21.98 -25.38 5.28
C GLN A 220 -21.82 -23.94 4.76
N ARG A 221 -22.40 -23.04 5.54
CA ARG A 221 -22.37 -21.58 5.33
C ARG A 221 -20.94 -21.07 5.42
N ALA A 222 -20.56 -20.20 4.48
CA ALA A 222 -19.29 -19.52 4.46
C ALA A 222 -19.14 -18.62 5.69
N HIS A 223 -18.06 -18.80 6.44
CA HIS A 223 -17.58 -17.84 7.43
C HIS A 223 -16.76 -16.75 6.74
N PRO A 224 -16.85 -15.47 7.19
CA PRO A 224 -16.07 -14.39 6.60
C PRO A 224 -14.59 -14.60 6.89
N GLY A 225 -13.80 -14.70 5.82
CA GLY A 225 -12.36 -14.92 5.86
C GLY A 225 -11.62 -13.74 6.49
N THR A 226 -10.74 -14.06 7.40
CA THR A 226 -9.74 -13.15 7.96
C THR A 226 -8.80 -12.66 6.86
N PHE A 227 -8.80 -11.36 6.60
CA PHE A 227 -7.86 -10.72 5.69
C PHE A 227 -6.42 -10.89 6.21
N ARG A 228 -5.60 -11.63 5.48
CA ARG A 228 -4.16 -11.66 5.71
C ARG A 228 -3.52 -10.44 5.03
N VAL A 229 -2.90 -9.59 5.82
CA VAL A 229 -1.97 -8.57 5.33
C VAL A 229 -0.65 -9.29 5.05
N GLY A 230 -0.39 -9.60 3.79
CA GLY A 230 0.87 -10.19 3.36
C GLY A 230 1.79 -9.10 2.81
N TRP A 231 3.06 -9.11 3.22
CA TRP A 231 4.14 -8.32 2.66
C TRP A 231 5.05 -9.28 1.88
N ALA A 232 5.32 -8.96 0.65
CA ALA A 232 6.44 -9.51 -0.11
C ALA A 232 7.55 -8.46 -0.23
#